data_ff9ac556ce4a67cd08286f114113a85c
#
_entry.id   ff9ac556ce4a67cd08286f114113a85c
#
_cell.length_a   1.000
_cell.length_b   1.000
_cell.length_c   1.000
_cell.angle_alpha   90.00
_cell.angle_beta   90.00
_cell.angle_gamma   90.00
#
_symmetry.space_group_name_H-M   'P 1'
#
loop_
_entity.id
_entity.type
_entity.pdbx_description
1 polymer ?
#
loop_
_entity_poly.entity_id
_entity_poly.type
_entity_poly.pdbx_seq_one_letter_code
_entity_poly.pdbx_strand_id
1 'polypeptide(L)'
;MKRIRKPNFDPAVVLDTCTSGINDPELATRFNAARPYLLAKFHDYERCADAHNLFSFDACSWGNETQVVVADMSKKELVDLYSDQMVASSKPGRKQYDSLMMLAPLGKCPFCGFGQVSTLDHFLSKSRYPAFSVLTFNLIPSCSDCNTGKGSSVLENGTQILHPYYEDAVVETVPWL
;
A
#
# COMPACT_ATOMS: atom_id res chain seq x y z
N MET A 1 -13.77 -2.13 -12.74
CA MET A 1 -12.51 -1.54 -12.27
C MET A 1 -11.82 -0.85 -13.44
N LYS A 2 -11.11 0.26 -13.20
CA LYS A 2 -10.36 1.00 -14.22
C LYS A 2 -8.86 0.90 -13.92
N ARG A 3 -8.05 0.56 -14.94
CA ARG A 3 -6.59 0.63 -14.84
C ARG A 3 -6.15 2.08 -14.66
N ILE A 4 -5.14 2.30 -13.83
CA ILE A 4 -4.48 3.59 -13.65
C ILE A 4 -2.97 3.42 -13.79
N ARG A 5 -2.26 4.52 -14.04
CA ARG A 5 -0.81 4.49 -14.21
C ARG A 5 -0.14 4.08 -12.89
N LYS A 6 0.85 3.18 -12.96
CA LYS A 6 1.73 2.87 -11.82
C LYS A 6 2.40 4.16 -11.32
N PRO A 7 2.53 4.35 -10.00
CA PRO A 7 3.31 5.46 -9.45
C PRO A 7 4.79 5.35 -9.87
N ASN A 8 5.38 6.49 -10.20
CA ASN A 8 6.79 6.57 -10.56
C ASN A 8 7.61 7.05 -9.35
N PHE A 9 7.59 6.26 -8.27
CA PHE A 9 8.38 6.48 -7.07
C PHE A 9 9.33 5.31 -6.87
N ASP A 10 10.58 5.62 -6.50
CA ASP A 10 11.49 4.60 -5.99
C ASP A 10 11.03 4.19 -4.58
N PRO A 11 10.65 2.92 -4.34
CA PRO A 11 10.20 2.45 -3.03
C PRO A 11 11.21 2.69 -1.91
N ALA A 12 12.52 2.64 -2.22
CA ALA A 12 13.56 2.92 -1.24
C ALA A 12 13.53 4.40 -0.80
N VAL A 13 13.39 5.32 -1.74
CA VAL A 13 13.29 6.75 -1.45
C VAL A 13 12.03 7.06 -0.63
N VAL A 14 10.91 6.40 -0.91
CA VAL A 14 9.67 6.59 -0.14
C VAL A 14 9.82 6.07 1.28
N LEU A 15 10.38 4.88 1.46
CA LEU A 15 10.67 4.32 2.78
C LEU A 15 11.58 5.26 3.58
N ASP A 16 12.69 5.70 2.99
CA ASP A 16 13.65 6.61 3.64
C ASP A 16 13.00 7.94 3.99
N THR A 17 12.12 8.47 3.14
CA THR A 17 11.37 9.70 3.42
C THR A 17 10.44 9.52 4.62
N CYS A 18 9.70 8.41 4.69
CA CYS A 18 8.83 8.14 5.84
C CYS A 18 9.63 7.94 7.12
N THR A 19 10.72 7.18 7.09
CA THR A 19 11.54 6.93 8.28
C THR A 19 12.26 8.18 8.77
N SER A 20 12.63 9.11 7.88
CA SER A 20 13.25 10.39 8.26
C SER A 20 12.34 11.29 9.10
N GLY A 21 11.03 11.06 9.08
CA GLY A 21 10.06 11.78 9.90
C GLY A 21 9.91 11.27 11.33
N ILE A 22 10.55 10.15 11.68
CA ILE A 22 10.47 9.53 13.01
C ILE A 22 11.30 10.35 14.00
N ASN A 23 10.65 10.82 15.07
CA ASN A 23 11.31 11.62 16.11
C ASN A 23 12.03 10.77 17.16
N ASP A 24 11.60 9.53 17.37
CA ASP A 24 12.22 8.59 18.31
C ASP A 24 13.52 8.00 17.72
N PRO A 25 14.70 8.29 18.28
CA PRO A 25 15.97 7.83 17.72
C PRO A 25 16.16 6.30 17.77
N GLU A 26 15.58 5.64 18.77
CA GLU A 26 15.66 4.18 18.91
C GLU A 26 14.82 3.53 17.80
N LEU A 27 13.58 3.97 17.61
CA LEU A 27 12.71 3.50 16.56
C LEU A 27 13.31 3.79 15.16
N ALA A 28 13.88 4.97 14.94
CA ALA A 28 14.56 5.32 13.69
C ALA A 28 15.75 4.39 13.41
N THR A 29 16.54 4.07 14.43
CA THR A 29 17.67 3.13 14.31
C THR A 29 17.20 1.72 13.94
N ARG A 30 16.12 1.24 14.54
CA ARG A 30 15.53 -0.07 14.24
C ARG A 30 14.98 -0.11 12.81
N PHE A 31 14.29 0.94 12.33
CA PHE A 31 13.87 1.03 10.94
C PHE A 31 15.04 1.03 9.96
N ASN A 32 16.14 1.71 10.28
CA ASN A 32 17.35 1.68 9.45
C ASN A 32 17.94 0.26 9.37
N ALA A 33 17.96 -0.49 10.48
CA ALA A 33 18.38 -1.89 10.49
C ALA A 33 17.42 -2.80 9.71
N ALA A 34 16.12 -2.55 9.78
CA ALA A 34 15.09 -3.32 9.06
C ALA A 34 15.02 -2.97 7.56
N ARG A 35 15.57 -1.83 7.13
CA ARG A 35 15.49 -1.31 5.75
C ARG A 35 15.80 -2.36 4.66
N PRO A 36 16.93 -3.09 4.67
CA PRO A 36 17.23 -4.05 3.61
C PRO A 36 16.19 -5.17 3.51
N TYR A 37 15.62 -5.60 4.63
CA TYR A 37 14.59 -6.63 4.66
C TYR A 37 13.25 -6.10 4.12
N LEU A 38 12.88 -4.85 4.43
CA LEU A 38 11.70 -4.20 3.87
C LEU A 38 11.81 -4.03 2.37
N LEU A 39 12.97 -3.60 1.86
CA LEU A 39 13.21 -3.46 0.42
C LEU A 39 13.15 -4.81 -0.30
N ALA A 40 13.65 -5.88 0.29
CA ALA A 40 13.50 -7.23 -0.26
C ALA A 40 12.01 -7.62 -0.37
N LYS A 41 11.20 -7.34 0.67
CA LYS A 41 9.74 -7.54 0.63
C LYS A 41 9.05 -6.69 -0.45
N PHE A 42 9.48 -5.45 -0.67
CA PHE A 42 8.94 -4.58 -1.72
C PHE A 42 9.22 -5.14 -3.11
N HIS A 43 10.43 -5.64 -3.36
CA HIS A 43 10.78 -6.31 -4.60
C HIS A 43 9.96 -7.60 -4.80
N ASP A 44 9.78 -8.41 -3.75
CA ASP A 44 8.92 -9.59 -3.81
C ASP A 44 7.47 -9.22 -4.14
N TYR A 45 6.95 -8.12 -3.57
CA TYR A 45 5.61 -7.63 -3.90
C TYR A 45 5.47 -7.33 -5.40
N GLU A 46 6.40 -6.59 -6.00
CA GLU A 46 6.34 -6.26 -7.43
C GLU A 46 6.36 -7.53 -8.28
N ARG A 47 7.27 -8.45 -7.99
CA ARG A 47 7.38 -9.73 -8.69
C ARG A 47 6.08 -10.56 -8.59
N CYS A 48 5.49 -10.63 -7.41
CA CYS A 48 4.23 -11.35 -7.20
C CYS A 48 3.04 -10.62 -7.84
N ALA A 49 3.03 -9.29 -7.85
CA ALA A 49 1.97 -8.51 -8.49
C ALA A 49 2.00 -8.66 -10.01
N ASP A 50 3.18 -8.60 -10.64
CA ASP A 50 3.35 -8.86 -12.07
C ASP A 50 2.95 -10.30 -12.47
N ALA A 51 3.12 -11.26 -11.56
CA ALA A 51 2.71 -12.66 -11.75
C ALA A 51 1.26 -12.94 -11.31
N HIS A 52 0.47 -11.93 -10.92
CA HIS A 52 -0.90 -12.06 -10.36
C HIS A 52 -0.98 -13.04 -9.17
N ASN A 53 0.06 -13.05 -8.32
CA ASN A 53 0.25 -14.03 -7.24
C ASN A 53 0.40 -13.36 -5.85
N LEU A 54 -0.26 -12.22 -5.62
CA LEU A 54 -0.19 -11.53 -4.32
C LEU A 54 -0.83 -12.33 -3.18
N PHE A 55 -1.70 -13.29 -3.49
CA PHE A 55 -2.29 -14.20 -2.51
C PHE A 55 -1.29 -15.17 -1.88
N SER A 56 -0.06 -15.27 -2.41
CA SER A 56 1.00 -16.12 -1.84
C SER A 56 1.65 -15.54 -0.59
N PHE A 57 1.39 -14.28 -0.25
CA PHE A 57 1.92 -13.70 0.98
C PHE A 57 1.16 -14.16 2.22
N ASP A 58 1.90 -14.55 3.25
CA ASP A 58 1.33 -14.90 4.55
C ASP A 58 0.78 -13.66 5.26
N ALA A 59 -0.47 -13.75 5.68
CA ALA A 59 -1.14 -12.69 6.42
C ALA A 59 -0.81 -12.76 7.91
N CYS A 60 -0.52 -11.61 8.52
CA CYS A 60 -0.38 -11.50 9.97
C CYS A 60 -1.68 -11.84 10.70
N SER A 61 -1.58 -12.29 11.94
CA SER A 61 -2.72 -12.56 12.80
C SER A 61 -3.58 -11.30 13.02
N TRP A 62 -4.88 -11.48 13.05
CA TRP A 62 -5.81 -10.41 13.38
C TRP A 62 -5.61 -9.95 14.83
N GLY A 63 -5.62 -8.65 15.08
CA GLY A 63 -5.55 -8.08 16.43
C GLY A 63 -4.21 -8.21 17.17
N ASN A 64 -3.21 -8.91 16.62
CA ASN A 64 -1.91 -9.05 17.27
C ASN A 64 -0.96 -7.92 16.84
N GLU A 65 -1.07 -6.77 17.50
CA GLU A 65 -0.29 -5.56 17.19
C GLU A 65 1.21 -5.70 17.51
N THR A 66 1.58 -6.60 18.43
CA THR A 66 2.97 -6.85 18.85
C THR A 66 3.65 -7.95 18.04
N GLN A 67 2.95 -8.59 17.09
CA GLN A 67 3.54 -9.60 16.20
C GLN A 67 4.74 -9.01 15.47
N VAL A 68 5.90 -9.66 15.61
CA VAL A 68 7.09 -9.32 14.83
C VAL A 68 6.89 -9.77 13.38
N VAL A 69 7.17 -8.90 12.43
CA VAL A 69 6.85 -9.08 11.00
C VAL A 69 8.09 -9.09 10.11
N VAL A 70 8.98 -8.10 10.30
CA VAL A 70 10.21 -7.95 9.51
C VAL A 70 11.33 -7.55 10.45
N ALA A 71 12.43 -8.30 10.47
CA ALA A 71 13.52 -8.13 11.44
C ALA A 71 12.94 -8.09 12.87
N ASP A 72 13.13 -7.00 13.59
CA ASP A 72 12.55 -6.79 14.93
C ASP A 72 11.35 -5.83 14.95
N MET A 73 10.83 -5.44 13.75
CA MET A 73 9.72 -4.52 13.63
C MET A 73 8.39 -5.22 13.88
N SER A 74 7.59 -4.65 14.78
CA SER A 74 6.25 -5.13 15.07
C SER A 74 5.23 -4.67 14.02
N LYS A 75 4.11 -5.37 13.98
CA LYS A 75 2.95 -5.02 13.14
C LYS A 75 2.50 -3.57 13.37
N LYS A 76 2.39 -3.16 14.65
CA LYS A 76 1.96 -1.80 15.00
C LYS A 76 2.92 -0.75 14.46
N GLU A 77 4.22 -0.90 14.66
CA GLU A 77 5.22 0.06 14.20
C GLU A 77 5.20 0.24 12.67
N LEU A 78 5.02 -0.85 11.92
CA LEU A 78 4.92 -0.82 10.47
C LEU A 78 3.61 -0.14 9.99
N VAL A 79 2.50 -0.33 10.69
CA VAL A 79 1.22 0.36 10.40
C VAL A 79 1.31 1.84 10.76
N ASP A 80 1.92 2.16 11.90
CA ASP A 80 2.09 3.54 12.38
C ASP A 80 3.04 4.35 11.46
N LEU A 81 4.02 3.70 10.83
CA LEU A 81 4.87 4.35 9.83
C LEU A 81 4.03 5.00 8.71
N TYR A 82 2.96 4.34 8.25
CA TYR A 82 2.04 4.92 7.29
C TYR A 82 1.22 6.05 7.91
N SER A 83 0.55 5.79 9.02
CA SER A 83 -0.39 6.73 9.62
C SER A 83 0.30 8.01 10.10
N ASP A 84 1.46 7.87 10.76
CA ASP A 84 2.15 8.96 11.41
C ASP A 84 3.15 9.68 10.50
N GLN A 85 3.72 9.00 9.49
CA GLN A 85 4.79 9.58 8.69
C GLN A 85 4.39 9.84 7.22
N MET A 86 3.38 9.14 6.68
CA MET A 86 2.90 9.36 5.32
C MET A 86 1.57 10.14 5.28
N VAL A 87 0.62 9.83 6.16
CA VAL A 87 -0.70 10.51 6.17
C VAL A 87 -0.65 11.86 6.87
N ALA A 88 0.10 11.98 7.96
CA ALA A 88 0.18 13.22 8.74
C ALA A 88 0.70 14.40 7.89
N SER A 89 -0.05 15.52 7.90
CA SER A 89 0.16 16.66 7.01
C SER A 89 1.51 17.38 7.19
N SER A 90 2.09 17.31 8.40
CA SER A 90 3.37 17.94 8.73
C SER A 90 4.60 17.07 8.46
N LYS A 91 4.41 15.85 7.98
CA LYS A 91 5.50 14.86 7.83
C LYS A 91 6.03 14.80 6.39
N PRO A 92 7.32 14.41 6.22
CA PRO A 92 7.95 14.38 4.90
C PRO A 92 7.21 13.49 3.88
N GLY A 93 6.68 12.34 4.31
CA GLY A 93 5.95 11.39 3.46
C GLY A 93 4.62 11.91 2.91
N ARG A 94 4.10 13.02 3.41
CA ARG A 94 2.85 13.60 2.95
C ARG A 94 2.84 13.95 1.47
N LYS A 95 3.97 14.39 0.92
CA LYS A 95 4.09 14.70 -0.52
C LYS A 95 3.82 13.48 -1.40
N GLN A 96 4.29 12.30 -0.99
CA GLN A 96 4.04 11.04 -1.70
C GLN A 96 2.57 10.65 -1.60
N TYR A 97 1.96 10.80 -0.42
CA TYR A 97 0.52 10.56 -0.23
C TYR A 97 -0.31 11.42 -1.20
N ASP A 98 -0.08 12.75 -1.21
CA ASP A 98 -0.83 13.68 -2.07
C ASP A 98 -0.62 13.38 -3.56
N SER A 99 0.61 13.03 -3.96
CA SER A 99 0.92 12.65 -5.35
C SER A 99 0.22 11.36 -5.76
N LEU A 100 0.12 10.36 -4.87
CA LEU A 100 -0.62 9.13 -5.12
C LEU A 100 -2.13 9.39 -5.29
N MET A 101 -2.71 10.28 -4.49
CA MET A 101 -4.11 10.68 -4.62
C MET A 101 -4.42 11.26 -6.01
N MET A 102 -3.45 11.96 -6.63
CA MET A 102 -3.61 12.58 -7.95
C MET A 102 -3.46 11.58 -9.12
N LEU A 103 -3.09 10.33 -8.89
CA LEU A 103 -3.00 9.32 -9.95
C LEU A 103 -4.38 8.90 -10.50
N ALA A 104 -5.45 9.14 -9.76
CA ALA A 104 -6.80 8.81 -10.19
C ALA A 104 -7.28 9.80 -11.28
N PRO A 105 -7.55 9.35 -12.52
CA PRO A 105 -8.02 10.22 -13.58
C PRO A 105 -9.31 10.92 -13.18
N LEU A 106 -9.36 12.24 -13.34
CA LEU A 106 -10.52 13.09 -12.99
C LEU A 106 -10.91 12.97 -11.49
N GLY A 107 -10.03 12.51 -10.62
CA GLY A 107 -10.32 12.26 -9.20
C GLY A 107 -11.33 11.12 -8.96
N LYS A 108 -11.54 10.22 -9.94
CA LYS A 108 -12.49 9.11 -9.83
C LYS A 108 -11.84 7.84 -9.33
N CYS A 109 -12.53 7.16 -8.42
CA CYS A 109 -12.08 5.89 -7.85
C CYS A 109 -11.91 4.82 -8.93
N PRO A 110 -10.71 4.19 -9.06
CA PRO A 110 -10.47 3.17 -10.07
C PRO A 110 -11.26 1.87 -9.81
N PHE A 111 -11.69 1.62 -8.59
CA PHE A 111 -12.46 0.42 -8.25
C PHE A 111 -13.91 0.50 -8.77
N CYS A 112 -14.65 1.58 -8.47
CA CYS A 112 -16.03 1.72 -8.89
C CYS A 112 -16.22 2.62 -10.13
N GLY A 113 -15.25 3.44 -10.51
CA GLY A 113 -15.29 4.31 -11.68
C GLY A 113 -16.03 5.65 -11.49
N PHE A 114 -16.78 5.85 -10.39
CA PHE A 114 -17.62 7.05 -10.20
C PHE A 114 -17.44 7.79 -8.87
N GLY A 115 -17.12 7.10 -7.76
CA GLY A 115 -16.88 7.75 -6.47
C GLY A 115 -15.68 8.69 -6.52
N GLN A 116 -15.72 9.78 -5.75
CA GLN A 116 -14.57 10.69 -5.61
C GLN A 116 -13.51 10.06 -4.74
N VAL A 117 -12.24 10.17 -5.17
CA VAL A 117 -11.09 9.73 -4.39
C VAL A 117 -10.95 10.61 -3.15
N SER A 118 -10.88 9.99 -1.99
CA SER A 118 -10.74 10.65 -0.70
C SER A 118 -9.71 10.00 0.23
N THR A 119 -9.18 8.82 -0.16
CA THR A 119 -8.23 8.05 0.64
C THR A 119 -7.31 7.21 -0.25
N LEU A 120 -6.23 6.68 0.34
CA LEU A 120 -5.45 5.60 -0.25
C LEU A 120 -5.90 4.27 0.39
N ASP A 121 -6.33 3.33 -0.44
CA ASP A 121 -6.60 1.96 -0.04
C ASP A 121 -5.32 1.12 -0.16
N HIS A 122 -5.06 0.28 0.83
CA HIS A 122 -4.00 -0.72 0.77
C HIS A 122 -4.50 -1.97 0.04
N PHE A 123 -3.99 -2.25 -1.16
CA PHE A 123 -4.40 -3.44 -1.92
C PHE A 123 -4.27 -4.73 -1.08
N LEU A 124 -3.10 -4.98 -0.52
CA LEU A 124 -2.90 -5.88 0.61
C LEU A 124 -3.09 -5.08 1.90
N SER A 125 -4.17 -5.34 2.63
CA SER A 125 -4.54 -4.59 3.83
C SER A 125 -3.38 -4.44 4.82
N LYS A 126 -3.08 -3.22 5.27
CA LYS A 126 -2.00 -2.94 6.22
C LYS A 126 -2.14 -3.68 7.55
N SER A 127 -3.36 -4.01 7.96
CA SER A 127 -3.63 -4.78 9.19
C SER A 127 -3.28 -6.25 9.07
N ARG A 128 -3.17 -6.76 7.84
CA ARG A 128 -2.83 -8.15 7.56
C ARG A 128 -1.44 -8.30 6.91
N TYR A 129 -0.97 -7.27 6.22
CA TYR A 129 0.30 -7.24 5.48
C TYR A 129 1.08 -5.96 5.77
N PRO A 130 1.42 -5.70 7.05
CA PRO A 130 1.96 -4.40 7.50
C PRO A 130 3.32 -4.04 6.88
N ALA A 131 4.10 -5.03 6.42
CA ALA A 131 5.36 -4.78 5.73
C ALA A 131 5.18 -3.91 4.46
N PHE A 132 3.97 -3.86 3.87
CA PHE A 132 3.66 -3.09 2.67
C PHE A 132 2.91 -1.78 2.96
N SER A 133 2.89 -1.31 4.22
CA SER A 133 2.11 -0.14 4.63
C SER A 133 2.47 1.14 3.88
N VAL A 134 3.75 1.36 3.58
CA VAL A 134 4.25 2.55 2.85
C VAL A 134 4.70 2.25 1.42
N LEU A 135 4.51 1.02 0.95
CA LEU A 135 4.83 0.65 -0.43
C LEU A 135 3.83 1.29 -1.39
N THR A 136 4.30 2.19 -2.25
CA THR A 136 3.44 2.96 -3.16
C THR A 136 2.67 2.10 -4.15
N PHE A 137 3.20 0.93 -4.53
CA PHE A 137 2.52 -0.03 -5.41
C PHE A 137 1.36 -0.76 -4.71
N ASN A 138 1.34 -0.74 -3.38
CA ASN A 138 0.25 -1.28 -2.56
C ASN A 138 -0.83 -0.22 -2.23
N LEU A 139 -0.58 1.07 -2.58
CA LEU A 139 -1.43 2.21 -2.23
C LEU A 139 -2.23 2.69 -3.44
N ILE A 140 -3.53 2.48 -3.41
CA ILE A 140 -4.44 2.79 -4.52
C ILE A 140 -5.34 3.98 -4.14
N PRO A 141 -5.38 5.08 -4.92
CA PRO A 141 -6.35 6.15 -4.67
C PRO A 141 -7.78 5.61 -4.79
N SER A 142 -8.58 5.79 -3.74
CA SER A 142 -9.90 5.17 -3.63
C SER A 142 -10.93 6.11 -3.01
N CYS A 143 -12.22 5.89 -3.30
CA CYS A 143 -13.29 6.48 -2.51
C CYS A 143 -13.46 5.75 -1.18
N SER A 144 -14.06 6.43 -0.20
CA SER A 144 -14.29 5.87 1.13
C SER A 144 -15.09 4.56 1.09
N ASP A 145 -16.12 4.51 0.26
CA ASP A 145 -17.02 3.34 0.18
C ASP A 145 -16.29 2.08 -0.31
N CYS A 146 -15.45 2.21 -1.36
CA CYS A 146 -14.66 1.08 -1.87
C CYS A 146 -13.60 0.64 -0.86
N ASN A 147 -12.91 1.58 -0.21
CA ASN A 147 -11.90 1.28 0.79
C ASN A 147 -12.53 0.57 2.01
N THR A 148 -13.64 1.09 2.53
CA THR A 148 -14.35 0.49 3.67
C THR A 148 -14.99 -0.85 3.28
N GLY A 149 -15.59 -0.94 2.10
CA GLY A 149 -16.25 -2.16 1.62
C GLY A 149 -15.27 -3.32 1.40
N LYS A 150 -14.03 -3.05 0.99
CA LYS A 150 -12.99 -4.08 0.87
C LYS A 150 -12.55 -4.62 2.23
N GLY A 151 -12.47 -3.76 3.23
CA GLY A 151 -12.08 -4.12 4.59
C GLY A 151 -10.67 -4.72 4.67
N SER A 152 -10.49 -5.71 5.57
CA SER A 152 -9.21 -6.36 5.86
C SER A 152 -9.16 -7.81 5.42
N SER A 153 -9.86 -8.16 4.34
CA SER A 153 -9.88 -9.51 3.77
C SER A 153 -8.46 -9.97 3.40
N VAL A 154 -8.20 -11.24 3.63
CA VAL A 154 -7.00 -11.92 3.11
C VAL A 154 -7.29 -12.31 1.67
N LEU A 155 -6.32 -12.15 0.79
CA LEU A 155 -6.44 -12.63 -0.58
C LEU A 155 -6.25 -14.15 -0.59
N GLU A 156 -7.10 -14.84 -1.36
CA GLU A 156 -7.02 -16.27 -1.58
C GLU A 156 -6.89 -16.56 -3.08
N ASN A 157 -6.36 -17.72 -3.41
CA ASN A 157 -6.29 -18.14 -4.81
C ASN A 157 -7.71 -18.22 -5.39
N GLY A 158 -7.91 -17.56 -6.54
CA GLY A 158 -9.20 -17.48 -7.22
C GLY A 158 -10.17 -16.39 -6.72
N THR A 159 -9.84 -15.70 -5.63
CA THR A 159 -10.63 -14.57 -5.11
C THR A 159 -9.88 -13.24 -5.16
N GLN A 160 -8.65 -13.23 -5.71
CA GLN A 160 -7.88 -12.00 -5.87
C GLN A 160 -8.65 -11.02 -6.75
N ILE A 161 -8.94 -9.84 -6.20
CA ILE A 161 -9.51 -8.74 -6.97
C ILE A 161 -8.46 -8.21 -7.97
N LEU A 162 -8.93 -7.63 -9.07
CA LEU A 162 -8.05 -7.02 -10.07
C LEU A 162 -7.27 -5.85 -9.48
N HIS A 163 -5.97 -5.78 -9.77
CA HIS A 163 -5.09 -4.75 -9.23
C HIS A 163 -4.98 -3.56 -10.19
N PRO A 164 -5.40 -2.32 -9.81
CA PRO A 164 -5.45 -1.20 -10.73
C PRO A 164 -4.12 -0.81 -11.41
N TYR A 165 -2.98 -1.20 -10.86
CA TYR A 165 -1.66 -0.93 -11.44
C TYR A 165 -1.10 -2.05 -12.31
N TYR A 166 -1.56 -3.30 -12.14
CA TYR A 166 -0.90 -4.49 -12.71
C TYR A 166 -1.77 -5.24 -13.72
N GLU A 167 -3.05 -4.93 -13.82
CA GLU A 167 -3.91 -5.60 -14.79
C GLU A 167 -3.65 -5.13 -16.21
N ASP A 168 -3.62 -6.06 -17.15
CA ASP A 168 -3.49 -5.76 -18.57
C ASP A 168 -4.78 -5.21 -19.19
N ALA A 169 -4.65 -4.66 -20.41
CA ALA A 169 -5.63 -3.86 -21.13
C ALA A 169 -7.00 -4.53 -21.43
N VAL A 170 -7.23 -5.77 -21.03
CA VAL A 170 -8.52 -6.45 -21.22
C VAL A 170 -9.68 -5.69 -20.56
N VAL A 171 -9.38 -4.90 -19.51
CA VAL A 171 -10.38 -4.08 -18.81
C VAL A 171 -10.69 -2.76 -19.56
N GLU A 172 -9.83 -2.34 -20.50
CA GLU A 172 -10.02 -1.11 -21.28
C GLU A 172 -11.00 -1.28 -22.45
N THR A 173 -11.28 -2.53 -22.85
CA THR A 173 -12.12 -2.85 -24.01
C THR A 173 -13.60 -3.05 -23.68
N VAL A 174 -14.00 -3.01 -22.42
CA VAL A 174 -15.41 -3.05 -22.04
C VAL A 174 -15.94 -1.62 -22.10
N PRO A 175 -16.79 -1.27 -23.11
CA PRO A 175 -17.41 0.04 -23.14
C PRO A 175 -18.32 0.17 -21.91
N TRP A 176 -18.04 1.16 -21.09
CA TRP A 176 -18.95 1.56 -20.02
C TRP A 176 -20.15 2.25 -20.65
N LEU A 177 -21.26 1.54 -20.73
CA LEU A 177 -22.56 2.12 -21.03
C LEU A 177 -23.13 2.75 -19.78
#